data_f6b7cd914fe243b43db5b13c7a33f939
#
_entry.id   f6b7cd914fe243b43db5b13c7a33f939
#
_cell.length_a   1.000
_cell.length_b   1.000
_cell.length_c   1.000
_cell.angle_alpha   90.00
_cell.angle_beta   90.00
_cell.angle_gamma   90.00
#
_symmetry.space_group_name_H-M   'P 1'
#
loop_
_entity.id
_entity.type
_entity.pdbx_description
1 polymer ?
#
loop_
_entity_poly.entity_id
_entity_poly.type
_entity_poly.pdbx_seq_one_letter_code
_entity_poly.pdbx_strand_id
1 'polypeptide(L)'
;MAVFQIRVDERHTQRGNEYLIDNPKANLVIITGMAEHSRRYEPLAKRLNYEGYSVSVLDHWGQGENCPDVKDLQKWEKGSWYVSLRALNLVVEKMRKHTGKPVYLMGHSMGSFMVQNYLFYFPETVDKAIIMGSNGPNGKCVLSMGNMLAKMLTTKKNWDKPAKPLDRVSLSAYAKSIKNRKTDCDWLSYNEENVKRYMNDPYCGHMNTYGFFHEFLGAMVTLYKKKNLARVSKKQPLLIIAGDSDPVGACGKGPKALEKMYKNLGVKEVELKVYQHMRHEILNEVDSNIVMDDIVTFLNK
;
A
#
# COMPACT_ATOMS: atom_id res chain seq x y z
N MET A 1 20.47 6.27 -0.45
CA MET A 1 19.30 6.19 0.46
C MET A 1 19.48 7.17 1.60
N ALA A 2 18.45 7.96 1.88
CA ALA A 2 18.43 8.87 3.02
C ALA A 2 17.03 8.81 3.67
N VAL A 3 16.96 8.99 5.00
CA VAL A 3 15.67 9.16 5.68
C VAL A 3 15.19 10.58 5.46
N PHE A 4 13.95 10.72 5.01
CA PHE A 4 13.29 12.02 4.92
C PHE A 4 12.16 12.15 5.94
N GLN A 5 11.77 13.38 6.20
CA GLN A 5 10.61 13.67 7.02
C GLN A 5 9.74 14.74 6.36
N ILE A 6 8.43 14.65 6.59
CA ILE A 6 7.44 15.61 6.15
C ILE A 6 6.54 16.03 7.32
N ARG A 7 6.48 17.32 7.60
CA ARG A 7 5.58 17.84 8.64
C ARG A 7 4.18 18.00 8.07
N VAL A 8 3.23 17.26 8.63
CA VAL A 8 1.84 17.25 8.19
C VAL A 8 1.03 18.37 8.86
N ASP A 9 1.27 18.56 10.16
CA ASP A 9 0.70 19.64 10.98
C ASP A 9 1.58 19.84 12.23
N GLU A 10 1.09 20.62 13.21
CA GLU A 10 1.85 20.94 14.43
C GLU A 10 2.25 19.70 15.25
N ARG A 11 1.43 18.63 15.21
CA ARG A 11 1.64 17.41 16.01
C ARG A 11 2.20 16.25 15.23
N HIS A 12 2.02 16.23 13.90
CA HIS A 12 2.31 15.06 13.09
C HIS A 12 3.45 15.32 12.10
N THR A 13 4.47 14.50 12.21
CA THR A 13 5.55 14.39 11.23
C THR A 13 5.60 12.95 10.76
N GLN A 14 5.67 12.72 9.45
CA GLN A 14 5.85 11.39 8.90
C GLN A 14 7.20 11.27 8.18
N ARG A 15 7.69 10.04 8.12
CA ARG A 15 9.03 9.70 7.61
C ARG A 15 8.97 8.55 6.63
N GLY A 16 10.04 8.40 5.93
CA GLY A 16 10.29 7.30 5.00
C GLY A 16 11.70 7.36 4.46
N ASN A 17 11.97 6.61 3.42
CA ASN A 17 13.27 6.58 2.77
C ASN A 17 13.18 7.18 1.36
N GLU A 18 14.21 7.96 0.97
CA GLU A 18 14.30 8.51 -0.38
C GLU A 18 15.59 8.07 -1.08
N TYR A 19 15.45 7.88 -2.37
CA TYR A 19 16.48 7.46 -3.31
C TYR A 19 16.47 8.45 -4.46
N LEU A 20 17.09 9.62 -4.23
CA LEU A 20 17.10 10.71 -5.19
C LEU A 20 18.30 10.59 -6.12
N ILE A 21 18.10 11.03 -7.36
CA ILE A 21 19.14 11.18 -8.37
C ILE A 21 19.11 12.59 -8.94
N ASP A 22 20.21 13.03 -9.50
CA ASP A 22 20.28 14.31 -10.20
C ASP A 22 19.51 14.27 -11.51
N ASN A 23 18.76 15.36 -11.80
CA ASN A 23 18.00 15.52 -13.03
C ASN A 23 17.10 14.33 -13.42
N PRO A 24 16.21 13.84 -12.53
CA PRO A 24 15.35 12.73 -12.86
C PRO A 24 14.40 13.08 -14.00
N LYS A 25 14.03 12.08 -14.82
CA LYS A 25 12.99 12.25 -15.84
C LYS A 25 11.58 12.33 -15.23
N ALA A 26 11.38 11.68 -14.09
CA ALA A 26 10.17 11.76 -13.29
C ALA A 26 10.44 11.24 -11.86
N ASN A 27 9.45 11.33 -10.99
CA ASN A 27 9.50 10.91 -9.60
C ASN A 27 8.46 9.81 -9.35
N LEU A 28 8.79 8.81 -8.54
CA LEU A 28 7.83 7.85 -8.00
C LEU A 28 7.73 8.00 -6.48
N VAL A 29 6.51 8.22 -5.98
CA VAL A 29 6.21 8.16 -4.55
C VAL A 29 5.53 6.83 -4.26
N ILE A 30 6.05 6.09 -3.28
CA ILE A 30 5.53 4.78 -2.88
C ILE A 30 4.99 4.88 -1.46
N ILE A 31 3.85 4.27 -1.18
CA ILE A 31 3.34 4.03 0.16
C ILE A 31 3.34 2.52 0.45
N THR A 32 3.92 2.13 1.59
CA THR A 32 4.15 0.75 2.01
C THR A 32 2.87 -0.03 2.30
N GLY A 33 2.99 -1.33 2.47
CA GLY A 33 1.92 -2.19 2.97
C GLY A 33 1.78 -2.17 4.49
N MET A 34 0.93 -3.07 5.00
CA MET A 34 0.70 -3.27 6.43
C MET A 34 1.84 -4.12 7.03
N ALA A 35 2.29 -3.74 8.22
CA ALA A 35 3.30 -4.47 8.99
C ALA A 35 4.61 -4.74 8.21
N GLU A 36 5.01 -3.74 7.43
CA GLU A 36 6.27 -3.68 6.70
C GLU A 36 6.86 -2.26 6.76
N HIS A 37 7.97 -2.02 6.07
CA HIS A 37 8.65 -0.72 6.06
C HIS A 37 9.29 -0.37 4.72
N SER A 38 9.60 0.91 4.54
CA SER A 38 10.09 1.52 3.29
C SER A 38 11.42 0.95 2.76
N ARG A 39 12.31 0.43 3.64
CA ARG A 39 13.59 -0.16 3.20
C ARG A 39 13.42 -1.42 2.36
N ARG A 40 12.27 -2.10 2.44
CA ARG A 40 11.98 -3.30 1.62
C ARG A 40 11.80 -2.97 0.13
N TYR A 41 11.62 -1.69 -0.20
CA TYR A 41 11.49 -1.21 -1.58
C TYR A 41 12.83 -0.78 -2.21
N GLU A 42 13.95 -0.92 -1.49
CA GLU A 42 15.27 -0.55 -1.99
C GLU A 42 15.65 -1.21 -3.33
N PRO A 43 15.38 -2.51 -3.58
CA PRO A 43 15.68 -3.12 -4.87
C PRO A 43 14.94 -2.45 -6.04
N LEU A 44 13.64 -2.19 -5.88
CA LEU A 44 12.85 -1.46 -6.88
C LEU A 44 13.36 -0.02 -7.04
N ALA A 45 13.65 0.68 -5.94
CA ALA A 45 14.14 2.04 -5.98
C ALA A 45 15.48 2.16 -6.72
N LYS A 46 16.41 1.23 -6.48
CA LYS A 46 17.70 1.18 -7.20
C LYS A 46 17.49 0.89 -8.69
N ARG A 47 16.61 -0.04 -9.04
CA ARG A 47 16.26 -0.30 -10.44
C ARG A 47 15.69 0.96 -11.09
N LEU A 48 14.78 1.65 -10.44
CA LEU A 48 14.18 2.89 -10.96
C LEU A 48 15.19 4.05 -11.04
N ASN A 49 16.12 4.16 -10.10
CA ASN A 49 17.21 5.14 -10.21
C ASN A 49 18.05 4.90 -11.48
N TYR A 50 18.39 3.64 -11.76
CA TYR A 50 19.10 3.28 -13.00
C TYR A 50 18.30 3.68 -14.25
N GLU A 51 16.98 3.59 -14.21
CA GLU A 51 16.06 4.00 -15.28
C GLU A 51 15.78 5.51 -15.32
N GLY A 52 16.39 6.30 -14.43
CA GLY A 52 16.27 7.76 -14.41
C GLY A 52 15.09 8.31 -13.59
N TYR A 53 14.60 7.59 -12.61
CA TYR A 53 13.54 8.04 -11.69
C TYR A 53 14.10 8.31 -10.30
N SER A 54 13.71 9.41 -9.67
CA SER A 54 13.85 9.59 -8.21
C SER A 54 12.70 8.90 -7.49
N VAL A 55 13.00 8.26 -6.36
CA VAL A 55 12.00 7.48 -5.59
C VAL A 55 11.94 7.96 -4.15
N SER A 56 10.71 8.15 -3.63
CA SER A 56 10.46 8.36 -2.20
C SER A 56 9.48 7.30 -1.71
N VAL A 57 9.80 6.61 -0.63
CA VAL A 57 8.97 5.56 -0.03
C VAL A 57 8.54 6.02 1.34
N LEU A 58 7.23 6.29 1.52
CA LEU A 58 6.66 6.75 2.78
C LEU A 58 6.19 5.55 3.62
N ASP A 59 6.56 5.55 4.90
CA ASP A 59 6.02 4.61 5.87
C ASP A 59 4.67 5.09 6.43
N HIS A 60 3.78 4.17 6.74
CA HIS A 60 2.54 4.49 7.45
C HIS A 60 2.81 4.93 8.90
N TRP A 61 1.82 5.58 9.51
CA TRP A 61 1.84 5.85 10.94
C TRP A 61 2.07 4.56 11.74
N GLY A 62 2.93 4.61 12.74
CA GLY A 62 3.25 3.45 13.60
C GLY A 62 3.97 2.31 12.89
N GLN A 63 4.64 2.57 11.76
CA GLN A 63 5.45 1.60 11.02
C GLN A 63 6.79 2.22 10.60
N GLY A 64 7.79 1.38 10.35
CA GLY A 64 9.07 1.76 9.77
C GLY A 64 9.72 2.96 10.46
N GLU A 65 10.13 3.96 9.69
CA GLU A 65 10.78 5.17 10.18
C GLU A 65 9.85 6.06 11.06
N ASN A 66 8.53 5.81 11.04
CA ASN A 66 7.56 6.46 11.92
C ASN A 66 7.42 5.78 13.29
N CYS A 67 8.16 4.69 13.53
CA CYS A 67 8.12 3.94 14.76
C CYS A 67 9.54 3.50 15.17
N PRO A 68 10.34 4.39 15.79
CA PRO A 68 11.73 4.08 16.15
C PRO A 68 11.86 3.00 17.22
N ASP A 69 10.85 2.80 18.06
CA ASP A 69 10.84 1.73 19.06
C ASP A 69 9.90 0.59 18.61
N VAL A 70 10.46 -0.59 18.42
CA VAL A 70 9.75 -1.78 17.94
C VAL A 70 8.52 -2.13 18.80
N LYS A 71 8.53 -1.82 20.10
CA LYS A 71 7.38 -2.06 20.99
C LYS A 71 6.19 -1.16 20.72
N ASP A 72 6.37 -0.10 19.94
CA ASP A 72 5.33 0.86 19.57
C ASP A 72 4.77 0.61 18.15
N LEU A 73 5.29 -0.41 17.45
CA LEU A 73 4.80 -0.79 16.14
C LEU A 73 3.29 -1.08 16.16
N GLN A 74 2.62 -0.68 15.08
CA GLN A 74 1.17 -0.83 14.87
C GLN A 74 0.28 -0.04 15.86
N LYS A 75 0.84 0.85 16.68
CA LYS A 75 0.04 1.77 17.48
C LYS A 75 -0.36 2.97 16.60
N TRP A 76 -1.63 3.08 16.32
CA TRP A 76 -2.21 4.12 15.49
C TRP A 76 -3.02 5.11 16.34
N GLU A 77 -2.80 6.39 16.13
CA GLU A 77 -3.64 7.42 16.72
C GLU A 77 -4.95 7.57 15.95
N LYS A 78 -5.93 8.18 16.58
CA LYS A 78 -7.20 8.49 15.90
C LYS A 78 -6.97 9.49 14.78
N GLY A 79 -7.42 9.14 13.58
CA GLY A 79 -7.22 9.95 12.37
C GLY A 79 -5.92 9.66 11.63
N SER A 80 -5.07 8.72 12.10
CA SER A 80 -3.76 8.40 11.49
C SER A 80 -3.85 8.01 10.01
N TRP A 81 -4.95 7.38 9.58
CA TRP A 81 -5.16 7.11 8.16
C TRP A 81 -5.13 8.38 7.32
N TYR A 82 -5.86 9.41 7.76
CA TYR A 82 -5.92 10.69 7.03
C TYR A 82 -4.65 11.53 7.20
N VAL A 83 -3.95 11.38 8.32
CA VAL A 83 -2.61 11.97 8.51
C VAL A 83 -1.64 11.39 7.48
N SER A 84 -1.60 10.06 7.32
CA SER A 84 -0.76 9.41 6.31
C SER A 84 -1.16 9.78 4.88
N LEU A 85 -2.46 9.91 4.61
CA LEU A 85 -2.94 10.33 3.29
C LEU A 85 -2.54 11.78 2.96
N ARG A 86 -2.59 12.69 3.93
CA ARG A 86 -2.10 14.07 3.77
C ARG A 86 -0.59 14.12 3.62
N ALA A 87 0.15 13.33 4.41
CA ALA A 87 1.59 13.21 4.28
C ALA A 87 2.00 12.76 2.88
N LEU A 88 1.29 11.76 2.35
CA LEU A 88 1.50 11.28 0.98
C LEU A 88 1.34 12.40 -0.06
N ASN A 89 0.29 13.23 0.07
CA ASN A 89 0.11 14.39 -0.82
C ASN A 89 1.25 15.42 -0.67
N LEU A 90 1.68 15.70 0.55
CA LEU A 90 2.79 16.63 0.79
C LEU A 90 4.12 16.11 0.22
N VAL A 91 4.35 14.78 0.24
CA VAL A 91 5.51 14.18 -0.43
C VAL A 91 5.42 14.34 -1.94
N VAL A 92 4.25 14.12 -2.54
CA VAL A 92 4.00 14.35 -3.98
C VAL A 92 4.29 15.81 -4.34
N GLU A 93 3.77 16.77 -3.58
CA GLU A 93 4.02 18.20 -3.79
C GLU A 93 5.50 18.57 -3.63
N LYS A 94 6.17 18.03 -2.58
CA LYS A 94 7.63 18.20 -2.36
C LYS A 94 8.40 17.75 -3.57
N MET A 95 8.14 16.53 -4.08
CA MET A 95 8.86 15.96 -5.22
C MET A 95 8.62 16.77 -6.49
N ARG A 96 7.38 17.18 -6.77
CA ARG A 96 7.04 18.02 -7.91
C ARG A 96 7.73 19.38 -7.84
N LYS A 97 7.69 20.03 -6.69
CA LYS A 97 8.35 21.33 -6.47
C LYS A 97 9.86 21.26 -6.60
N HIS A 98 10.46 20.20 -6.08
CA HIS A 98 11.92 20.02 -6.07
C HIS A 98 12.50 19.80 -7.48
N THR A 99 11.83 18.99 -8.29
CA THR A 99 12.36 18.58 -9.59
C THR A 99 11.72 19.27 -10.79
N GLY A 100 10.51 19.81 -10.65
CA GLY A 100 9.69 20.31 -11.77
C GLY A 100 9.20 19.21 -12.72
N LYS A 101 9.34 17.93 -12.34
CA LYS A 101 9.07 16.76 -13.19
C LYS A 101 7.76 16.08 -12.81
N PRO A 102 7.20 15.23 -13.68
CA PRO A 102 6.04 14.40 -13.36
C PRO A 102 6.24 13.61 -12.08
N VAL A 103 5.14 13.40 -11.35
CA VAL A 103 5.13 12.58 -10.13
C VAL A 103 4.10 11.47 -10.29
N TYR A 104 4.57 10.25 -10.10
CA TYR A 104 3.77 9.04 -10.14
C TYR A 104 3.57 8.52 -8.72
N LEU A 105 2.50 7.77 -8.50
CA LEU A 105 2.14 7.24 -7.19
C LEU A 105 2.01 5.72 -7.26
N MET A 106 2.55 5.01 -6.28
CA MET A 106 2.43 3.56 -6.15
C MET A 106 2.07 3.20 -4.71
N GLY A 107 1.25 2.16 -4.54
CA GLY A 107 1.00 1.58 -3.23
C GLY A 107 0.87 0.07 -3.28
N HIS A 108 1.39 -0.59 -2.26
CA HIS A 108 1.31 -2.04 -2.09
C HIS A 108 0.35 -2.40 -0.97
N SER A 109 -0.48 -3.43 -1.17
CA SER A 109 -1.34 -3.97 -0.12
C SER A 109 -2.19 -2.88 0.55
N MET A 110 -2.04 -2.63 1.85
CA MET A 110 -2.68 -1.53 2.56
C MET A 110 -2.40 -0.18 1.87
N GLY A 111 -1.17 0.06 1.42
CA GLY A 111 -0.82 1.25 0.64
C GLY A 111 -1.58 1.36 -0.68
N SER A 112 -1.93 0.24 -1.31
CA SER A 112 -2.76 0.25 -2.52
C SER A 112 -4.18 0.76 -2.29
N PHE A 113 -4.74 0.48 -1.12
CA PHE A 113 -6.01 1.07 -0.70
C PHE A 113 -5.87 2.55 -0.37
N MET A 114 -4.73 2.98 0.17
CA MET A 114 -4.45 4.40 0.37
C MET A 114 -4.29 5.13 -0.97
N VAL A 115 -3.66 4.52 -1.98
CA VAL A 115 -3.64 5.06 -3.35
C VAL A 115 -5.06 5.21 -3.89
N GLN A 116 -5.94 4.22 -3.74
CA GLN A 116 -7.35 4.34 -4.14
C GLN A 116 -8.06 5.50 -3.42
N ASN A 117 -7.79 5.72 -2.11
CA ASN A 117 -8.29 6.91 -1.40
C ASN A 117 -7.69 8.20 -1.99
N TYR A 118 -6.39 8.21 -2.24
CA TYR A 118 -5.67 9.36 -2.79
C TYR A 118 -6.29 9.86 -4.09
N LEU A 119 -6.62 8.95 -5.01
CA LEU A 119 -7.18 9.28 -6.32
C LEU A 119 -8.47 10.10 -6.27
N PHE A 120 -9.25 10.03 -5.20
CA PHE A 120 -10.45 10.85 -5.06
C PHE A 120 -10.33 11.97 -4.01
N TYR A 121 -9.38 11.90 -3.07
CA TYR A 121 -9.11 13.02 -2.15
C TYR A 121 -8.29 14.12 -2.82
N PHE A 122 -7.33 13.72 -3.65
CA PHE A 122 -6.38 14.61 -4.34
C PHE A 122 -6.36 14.31 -5.85
N PRO A 123 -7.50 14.48 -6.55
CA PRO A 123 -7.57 14.18 -8.00
C PRO A 123 -6.58 15.06 -8.77
N GLU A 124 -5.97 14.47 -9.81
CA GLU A 124 -5.07 15.15 -10.75
C GLU A 124 -3.75 15.70 -10.16
N THR A 125 -3.41 15.34 -8.92
CA THR A 125 -2.13 15.76 -8.33
C THR A 125 -0.95 14.85 -8.69
N VAL A 126 -1.20 13.65 -9.23
CA VAL A 126 -0.19 12.74 -9.76
C VAL A 126 -0.49 12.41 -11.21
N ASP A 127 0.56 12.12 -11.99
CA ASP A 127 0.42 11.94 -13.45
C ASP A 127 0.04 10.49 -13.81
N LYS A 128 0.46 9.51 -13.01
CA LYS A 128 0.11 8.08 -13.13
C LYS A 128 -0.03 7.45 -11.75
N ALA A 129 -0.75 6.33 -11.65
CA ALA A 129 -0.80 5.57 -10.41
C ALA A 129 -0.70 4.05 -10.63
N ILE A 130 -0.04 3.37 -9.68
CA ILE A 130 0.15 1.92 -9.64
C ILE A 130 -0.51 1.37 -8.38
N ILE A 131 -1.41 0.42 -8.54
CA ILE A 131 -2.15 -0.23 -7.47
C ILE A 131 -1.70 -1.69 -7.42
N MET A 132 -0.87 -2.06 -6.43
CA MET A 132 -0.22 -3.35 -6.33
C MET A 132 -0.74 -4.18 -5.16
N GLY A 133 -1.03 -5.48 -5.39
CA GLY A 133 -1.47 -6.41 -4.35
C GLY A 133 -2.78 -5.99 -3.70
N SER A 134 -3.72 -5.49 -4.48
CA SER A 134 -4.97 -4.88 -4.03
C SER A 134 -6.18 -5.76 -4.19
N ASN A 135 -7.31 -5.33 -3.62
CA ASN A 135 -8.62 -5.93 -3.83
C ASN A 135 -9.58 -4.91 -4.44
N GLY A 136 -10.70 -5.39 -5.00
CA GLY A 136 -11.71 -4.59 -5.64
C GLY A 136 -12.96 -4.37 -4.77
N PRO A 137 -14.05 -3.82 -5.37
CA PRO A 137 -15.29 -3.48 -4.67
C PRO A 137 -16.11 -4.68 -4.21
N ASN A 138 -15.64 -5.89 -4.49
CA ASN A 138 -16.30 -7.13 -4.03
C ASN A 138 -16.13 -7.23 -2.50
N GLY A 139 -17.22 -7.59 -1.80
CA GLY A 139 -17.17 -7.74 -0.35
C GLY A 139 -17.53 -6.50 0.47
N LYS A 140 -18.25 -5.52 -0.10
CA LYS A 140 -18.73 -4.34 0.66
C LYS A 140 -19.44 -4.69 1.95
N CYS A 141 -20.26 -5.75 1.95
CA CYS A 141 -20.95 -6.22 3.16
C CYS A 141 -19.94 -6.71 4.21
N VAL A 142 -18.93 -7.48 3.80
CA VAL A 142 -17.89 -8.00 4.69
C VAL A 142 -17.08 -6.84 5.30
N LEU A 143 -16.70 -5.85 4.48
CA LEU A 143 -16.00 -4.64 4.96
C LEU A 143 -16.87 -3.85 5.95
N SER A 144 -18.16 -3.70 5.67
CA SER A 144 -19.07 -2.97 6.56
C SER A 144 -19.27 -3.70 7.88
N MET A 145 -19.41 -5.04 7.85
CA MET A 145 -19.49 -5.87 9.06
C MET A 145 -18.17 -5.82 9.86
N GLY A 146 -17.04 -5.95 9.18
CA GLY A 146 -15.71 -5.84 9.80
C GLY A 146 -15.51 -4.48 10.48
N ASN A 147 -15.88 -3.38 9.81
CA ASN A 147 -15.81 -2.04 10.39
C ASN A 147 -16.73 -1.87 11.60
N MET A 148 -17.96 -2.42 11.55
CA MET A 148 -18.87 -2.40 12.68
C MET A 148 -18.29 -3.17 13.87
N LEU A 149 -17.77 -4.38 13.62
CA LEU A 149 -17.12 -5.20 14.64
C LEU A 149 -15.89 -4.51 15.25
N ALA A 150 -15.03 -3.92 14.42
CA ALA A 150 -13.88 -3.17 14.90
C ALA A 150 -14.29 -2.01 15.80
N LYS A 151 -15.32 -1.24 15.41
CA LYS A 151 -15.84 -0.14 16.23
C LYS A 151 -16.43 -0.61 17.55
N MET A 152 -17.15 -1.72 17.56
CA MET A 152 -17.75 -2.29 18.79
C MET A 152 -16.67 -2.80 19.76
N LEU A 153 -15.62 -3.44 19.24
CA LEU A 153 -14.55 -4.02 20.06
C LEU A 153 -13.50 -2.99 20.50
N THR A 154 -13.39 -1.86 19.83
CA THR A 154 -12.38 -0.82 20.11
C THR A 154 -12.88 0.15 21.17
N THR A 155 -12.11 0.29 22.23
CA THR A 155 -12.37 1.21 23.34
C THR A 155 -11.13 2.06 23.63
N LYS A 156 -11.25 3.15 24.39
CA LYS A 156 -10.09 3.94 24.85
C LYS A 156 -9.08 3.09 25.65
N LYS A 157 -9.55 2.06 26.39
CA LYS A 157 -8.70 1.21 27.25
C LYS A 157 -7.89 0.17 26.47
N ASN A 158 -8.33 -0.23 25.28
CA ASN A 158 -7.65 -1.26 24.48
C ASN A 158 -7.13 -0.73 23.13
N TRP A 159 -7.21 0.56 22.89
CA TRP A 159 -6.85 1.19 21.59
C TRP A 159 -5.48 0.70 21.08
N ASP A 160 -4.44 0.73 21.93
CA ASP A 160 -3.07 0.33 21.59
C ASP A 160 -2.75 -1.15 21.88
N LYS A 161 -3.77 -1.95 22.25
CA LYS A 161 -3.58 -3.37 22.52
C LYS A 161 -3.71 -4.19 21.23
N PRO A 162 -2.95 -5.32 21.12
CA PRO A 162 -3.07 -6.24 19.99
C PRO A 162 -4.51 -6.77 19.82
N ALA A 163 -5.05 -6.66 18.62
CA ALA A 163 -6.43 -7.01 18.30
C ALA A 163 -6.56 -8.46 17.80
N LYS A 164 -6.18 -9.44 18.62
CA LYS A 164 -6.20 -10.88 18.27
C LYS A 164 -7.48 -11.37 17.58
N PRO A 165 -8.71 -10.98 18.00
CA PRO A 165 -9.93 -11.43 17.33
C PRO A 165 -10.07 -10.90 15.89
N LEU A 166 -9.66 -9.65 15.66
CA LEU A 166 -9.72 -9.02 14.33
C LEU A 166 -8.63 -9.57 13.41
N ASP A 167 -7.43 -9.79 13.96
CA ASP A 167 -6.34 -10.42 13.24
C ASP A 167 -6.70 -11.84 12.78
N ARG A 168 -7.34 -12.63 13.65
CA ARG A 168 -7.75 -14.01 13.32
C ARG A 168 -8.67 -14.09 12.11
N VAL A 169 -9.56 -13.12 11.91
CA VAL A 169 -10.51 -13.09 10.78
C VAL A 169 -9.98 -12.34 9.55
N SER A 170 -8.79 -11.75 9.64
CA SER A 170 -8.11 -11.04 8.55
C SER A 170 -6.81 -11.74 8.13
N LEU A 171 -5.67 -11.35 8.68
CA LEU A 171 -4.35 -11.86 8.26
C LEU A 171 -4.20 -13.38 8.49
N SER A 172 -4.65 -13.87 9.63
CA SER A 172 -4.62 -15.33 9.90
C SER A 172 -5.50 -16.13 8.93
N ALA A 173 -6.53 -15.52 8.34
CA ALA A 173 -7.34 -16.17 7.31
C ALA A 173 -6.57 -16.32 5.99
N TYR A 174 -5.75 -15.34 5.61
CA TYR A 174 -4.86 -15.45 4.43
C TYR A 174 -3.84 -16.57 4.62
N ALA A 175 -3.19 -16.66 5.79
CA ALA A 175 -2.28 -17.75 6.10
C ALA A 175 -2.95 -19.13 5.94
N LYS A 176 -4.17 -19.28 6.50
CA LYS A 176 -4.93 -20.54 6.43
C LYS A 176 -5.39 -20.92 5.03
N SER A 177 -5.49 -19.97 4.11
CA SER A 177 -5.86 -20.25 2.73
C SER A 177 -4.77 -20.97 1.92
N ILE A 178 -3.51 -20.91 2.41
CA ILE A 178 -2.38 -21.57 1.76
C ILE A 178 -2.32 -23.03 2.18
N LYS A 179 -2.52 -23.92 1.19
CA LYS A 179 -2.34 -25.37 1.39
C LYS A 179 -0.87 -25.70 1.64
N ASN A 180 -0.61 -26.63 2.56
CA ASN A 180 0.73 -27.10 2.90
C ASN A 180 1.71 -25.97 3.29
N ARG A 181 1.19 -24.92 3.92
CA ARG A 181 2.03 -23.81 4.42
C ARG A 181 3.04 -24.33 5.44
N LYS A 182 4.26 -23.83 5.39
CA LYS A 182 5.33 -24.07 6.36
C LYS A 182 5.29 -23.05 7.50
N THR A 183 4.86 -21.82 7.18
CA THR A 183 4.77 -20.71 8.13
C THR A 183 3.44 -19.95 7.98
N ASP A 184 3.11 -19.10 8.95
CA ASP A 184 1.95 -18.21 8.87
C ASP A 184 2.17 -17.01 7.91
N CYS A 185 3.35 -16.86 7.33
CA CYS A 185 3.71 -15.81 6.38
C CYS A 185 3.84 -16.31 4.94
N ASP A 186 3.62 -17.59 4.66
CA ASP A 186 3.76 -18.14 3.29
C ASP A 186 2.81 -17.49 2.26
N TRP A 187 1.71 -16.90 2.72
CA TRP A 187 0.79 -16.18 1.83
C TRP A 187 1.41 -14.93 1.18
N LEU A 188 2.55 -14.47 1.71
CA LEU A 188 3.27 -13.31 1.18
C LEU A 188 3.98 -13.64 -0.14
N SER A 189 4.63 -14.81 -0.24
CA SER A 189 5.48 -15.13 -1.40
C SER A 189 5.74 -16.62 -1.51
N TYR A 190 5.98 -17.10 -2.74
CA TYR A 190 6.59 -18.42 -2.98
C TYR A 190 8.10 -18.43 -2.72
N ASN A 191 8.75 -17.27 -2.67
CA ASN A 191 10.15 -17.12 -2.34
C ASN A 191 10.37 -17.31 -0.82
N GLU A 192 10.80 -18.52 -0.43
CA GLU A 192 11.02 -18.87 0.99
C GLU A 192 12.06 -17.96 1.66
N GLU A 193 13.06 -17.49 0.93
CA GLU A 193 14.06 -16.56 1.48
C GLU A 193 13.45 -15.18 1.77
N ASN A 194 12.49 -14.72 0.96
CA ASN A 194 11.74 -13.52 1.27
C ASN A 194 10.88 -13.71 2.53
N VAL A 195 10.14 -14.82 2.62
CA VAL A 195 9.33 -15.13 3.81
C VAL A 195 10.19 -15.16 5.07
N LYS A 196 11.35 -15.81 5.01
CA LYS A 196 12.31 -15.88 6.11
C LYS A 196 12.85 -14.50 6.50
N ARG A 197 13.21 -13.66 5.51
CA ARG A 197 13.64 -12.27 5.78
C ARG A 197 12.55 -11.48 6.47
N TYR A 198 11.29 -11.56 5.98
CA TYR A 198 10.16 -10.90 6.60
C TYR A 198 9.95 -11.32 8.06
N MET A 199 9.99 -12.63 8.35
CA MET A 199 9.81 -13.16 9.70
C MET A 199 10.93 -12.79 10.67
N ASN A 200 12.15 -12.61 10.17
CA ASN A 200 13.33 -12.25 10.98
C ASN A 200 13.52 -10.73 11.11
N ASP A 201 12.77 -9.93 10.36
CA ASP A 201 12.86 -8.49 10.44
C ASP A 201 12.06 -7.95 11.64
N PRO A 202 12.72 -7.26 12.59
CA PRO A 202 12.06 -6.76 13.79
C PRO A 202 11.02 -5.67 13.52
N TYR A 203 10.94 -5.12 12.31
CA TYR A 203 9.97 -4.12 11.89
C TYR A 203 8.81 -4.70 11.07
N CYS A 204 8.84 -6.02 10.79
CA CYS A 204 7.81 -6.71 9.99
C CYS A 204 6.94 -7.63 10.84
N GLY A 205 5.72 -7.92 10.34
CA GLY A 205 4.85 -8.98 10.89
C GLY A 205 4.22 -8.70 12.25
N HIS A 206 4.33 -7.50 12.79
CA HIS A 206 3.73 -7.15 14.07
C HIS A 206 2.21 -7.18 14.02
N MET A 207 1.61 -7.70 15.09
CA MET A 207 0.16 -7.76 15.22
C MET A 207 -0.45 -6.37 15.33
N ASN A 208 -1.49 -6.13 14.55
CA ASN A 208 -2.20 -4.85 14.53
C ASN A 208 -3.00 -4.61 15.81
N THR A 209 -3.09 -3.34 16.21
CA THR A 209 -3.86 -2.93 17.40
C THR A 209 -5.34 -2.73 17.07
N TYR A 210 -6.17 -2.60 18.09
CA TYR A 210 -7.58 -2.23 17.91
C TYR A 210 -7.73 -0.86 17.25
N GLY A 211 -6.89 0.12 17.62
CA GLY A 211 -6.86 1.45 17.00
C GLY A 211 -6.54 1.39 15.51
N PHE A 212 -5.55 0.57 15.13
CA PHE A 212 -5.26 0.32 13.73
C PHE A 212 -6.49 -0.19 12.95
N PHE A 213 -7.14 -1.25 13.42
CA PHE A 213 -8.31 -1.79 12.72
C PHE A 213 -9.48 -0.82 12.67
N HIS A 214 -9.68 -0.02 13.72
CA HIS A 214 -10.70 1.02 13.73
C HIS A 214 -10.47 2.05 12.60
N GLU A 215 -9.25 2.55 12.45
CA GLU A 215 -8.87 3.53 11.43
C GLU A 215 -8.88 2.92 10.02
N PHE A 216 -8.23 1.78 9.85
CA PHE A 216 -8.12 1.10 8.56
C PHE A 216 -9.49 0.70 7.99
N LEU A 217 -10.30 -0.05 8.75
CA LEU A 217 -11.61 -0.48 8.27
C LEU A 217 -12.58 0.69 8.10
N GLY A 218 -12.45 1.74 8.94
CA GLY A 218 -13.17 3.00 8.78
C GLY A 218 -12.88 3.68 7.44
N ALA A 219 -11.64 3.65 6.98
CA ALA A 219 -11.25 4.15 5.66
C ALA A 219 -11.74 3.24 4.53
N MET A 220 -11.62 1.92 4.69
CA MET A 220 -12.01 0.93 3.67
C MET A 220 -13.48 1.04 3.25
N VAL A 221 -14.42 1.26 4.19
CA VAL A 221 -15.84 1.43 3.87
C VAL A 221 -16.16 2.71 3.08
N THR A 222 -15.17 3.61 2.94
CA THR A 222 -15.33 4.85 2.15
C THR A 222 -14.91 4.69 0.69
N LEU A 223 -14.03 3.70 0.37
CA LEU A 223 -13.39 3.53 -0.93
C LEU A 223 -14.39 3.50 -2.10
N TYR A 224 -15.43 2.70 -1.95
CA TYR A 224 -16.34 2.41 -3.06
C TYR A 224 -17.68 3.14 -2.96
N LYS A 225 -17.75 4.25 -2.19
CA LYS A 225 -18.92 5.12 -2.17
C LYS A 225 -19.01 5.90 -3.49
N LYS A 226 -20.21 5.90 -4.11
CA LYS A 226 -20.43 6.57 -5.41
C LYS A 226 -19.92 8.01 -5.43
N LYS A 227 -20.17 8.80 -4.36
CA LYS A 227 -19.71 10.19 -4.25
C LYS A 227 -18.19 10.35 -4.26
N ASN A 228 -17.44 9.37 -3.76
CA ASN A 228 -15.99 9.38 -3.76
C ASN A 228 -15.44 8.97 -5.13
N LEU A 229 -15.97 7.87 -5.67
CA LEU A 229 -15.58 7.39 -7.00
C LEU A 229 -15.84 8.42 -8.11
N ALA A 230 -16.90 9.23 -7.99
CA ALA A 230 -17.20 10.30 -8.95
C ALA A 230 -16.10 11.37 -9.04
N ARG A 231 -15.24 11.49 -8.02
CA ARG A 231 -14.14 12.46 -7.96
C ARG A 231 -12.84 11.94 -8.60
N VAL A 232 -12.75 10.65 -8.90
CA VAL A 232 -11.56 10.08 -9.55
C VAL A 232 -11.38 10.66 -10.94
N SER A 233 -10.17 11.15 -11.25
CA SER A 233 -9.84 11.65 -12.57
C SER A 233 -10.02 10.58 -13.65
N LYS A 234 -10.56 10.98 -14.79
CA LYS A 234 -10.73 10.09 -15.95
C LYS A 234 -9.50 10.08 -16.87
N LYS A 235 -8.59 11.01 -16.67
CA LYS A 235 -7.41 11.22 -17.53
C LYS A 235 -6.16 10.48 -17.02
N GLN A 236 -6.14 10.14 -15.74
CA GLN A 236 -4.97 9.59 -15.06
C GLN A 236 -4.79 8.10 -15.40
N PRO A 237 -3.69 7.70 -16.04
CA PRO A 237 -3.39 6.29 -16.29
C PRO A 237 -3.22 5.49 -14.99
N LEU A 238 -3.78 4.29 -14.98
CA LEU A 238 -3.71 3.36 -13.85
C LEU A 238 -3.11 2.03 -14.29
N LEU A 239 -2.15 1.53 -13.53
CA LEU A 239 -1.66 0.16 -13.62
C LEU A 239 -2.08 -0.61 -12.37
N ILE A 240 -2.76 -1.73 -12.54
CA ILE A 240 -3.16 -2.65 -11.48
C ILE A 240 -2.34 -3.91 -11.64
N ILE A 241 -1.58 -4.30 -10.60
CA ILE A 241 -0.71 -5.48 -10.64
C ILE A 241 -0.92 -6.36 -9.41
N ALA A 242 -0.94 -7.68 -9.61
CA ALA A 242 -1.13 -8.65 -8.53
C ALA A 242 -0.63 -10.04 -8.92
N GLY A 243 -0.36 -10.89 -7.93
CA GLY A 243 -0.15 -12.31 -8.15
C GLY A 243 -1.47 -13.08 -8.34
N ASP A 244 -1.46 -14.14 -9.15
CA ASP A 244 -2.62 -15.02 -9.36
C ASP A 244 -2.97 -15.87 -8.14
N SER A 245 -2.00 -16.03 -7.24
CA SER A 245 -2.10 -16.80 -6.01
C SER A 245 -2.17 -15.91 -4.76
N ASP A 246 -2.36 -14.58 -4.92
CA ASP A 246 -2.51 -13.63 -3.82
C ASP A 246 -3.89 -13.75 -3.15
N PRO A 247 -3.98 -14.21 -1.86
CA PRO A 247 -5.26 -14.34 -1.18
C PRO A 247 -5.92 -12.98 -0.86
N VAL A 248 -5.15 -11.90 -0.74
CA VAL A 248 -5.68 -10.53 -0.51
C VAL A 248 -6.51 -10.10 -1.71
N GLY A 249 -6.02 -10.35 -2.92
CA GLY A 249 -6.70 -10.08 -4.17
C GLY A 249 -7.69 -11.19 -4.58
N ALA A 250 -8.04 -12.12 -3.68
CA ALA A 250 -8.88 -13.27 -3.98
C ALA A 250 -8.42 -14.02 -5.25
N CYS A 251 -7.11 -14.28 -5.33
CA CYS A 251 -6.44 -14.98 -6.42
C CYS A 251 -6.78 -14.35 -7.80
N GLY A 252 -6.54 -13.04 -7.92
CA GLY A 252 -6.73 -12.25 -9.14
C GLY A 252 -8.17 -11.77 -9.40
N LYS A 253 -9.18 -12.24 -8.67
CA LYS A 253 -10.58 -11.80 -8.86
C LYS A 253 -10.77 -10.34 -8.44
N GLY A 254 -10.16 -9.93 -7.34
CA GLY A 254 -10.23 -8.56 -6.83
C GLY A 254 -9.61 -7.54 -7.79
N PRO A 255 -8.37 -7.71 -8.27
CA PRO A 255 -7.76 -6.86 -9.29
C PRO A 255 -8.59 -6.74 -10.57
N LYS A 256 -9.17 -7.85 -11.08
CA LYS A 256 -10.08 -7.83 -12.24
C LYS A 256 -11.35 -7.00 -11.97
N ALA A 257 -11.92 -7.12 -10.77
CA ALA A 257 -13.08 -6.31 -10.39
C ALA A 257 -12.72 -4.82 -10.25
N LEU A 258 -11.50 -4.53 -9.77
CA LEU A 258 -10.98 -3.17 -9.63
C LEU A 258 -10.76 -2.53 -11.02
N GLU A 259 -10.14 -3.23 -11.94
CA GLU A 259 -9.99 -2.81 -13.35
C GLU A 259 -11.35 -2.48 -13.98
N LYS A 260 -12.31 -3.41 -13.88
CA LYS A 260 -13.66 -3.22 -14.39
C LYS A 260 -14.33 -1.99 -13.79
N MET A 261 -14.14 -1.77 -12.48
CA MET A 261 -14.68 -0.60 -11.80
C MET A 261 -14.13 0.72 -12.38
N TYR A 262 -12.80 0.84 -12.51
CA TYR A 262 -12.19 2.07 -13.04
C TYR A 262 -12.54 2.29 -14.51
N LYS A 263 -12.58 1.25 -15.34
CA LYS A 263 -13.07 1.34 -16.73
C LYS A 263 -14.52 1.83 -16.79
N ASN A 264 -15.41 1.29 -15.94
CA ASN A 264 -16.80 1.72 -15.85
C ASN A 264 -16.96 3.17 -15.34
N LEU A 265 -16.02 3.67 -14.56
CA LEU A 265 -15.97 5.08 -14.16
C LEU A 265 -15.52 6.00 -15.30
N GLY A 266 -15.09 5.46 -16.43
CA GLY A 266 -14.61 6.20 -17.58
C GLY A 266 -13.13 6.60 -17.51
N VAL A 267 -12.32 5.97 -16.66
CA VAL A 267 -10.86 6.15 -16.68
C VAL A 267 -10.35 5.61 -18.01
N LYS A 268 -9.64 6.47 -18.77
CA LYS A 268 -9.29 6.19 -20.18
C LYS A 268 -8.25 5.06 -20.32
N GLU A 269 -7.27 5.04 -19.44
CA GLU A 269 -6.16 4.11 -19.47
C GLU A 269 -6.11 3.31 -18.16
N VAL A 270 -6.55 2.06 -18.21
CA VAL A 270 -6.48 1.13 -17.08
C VAL A 270 -5.88 -0.17 -17.58
N GLU A 271 -4.68 -0.46 -17.12
CA GLU A 271 -3.97 -1.70 -17.42
C GLU A 271 -4.06 -2.64 -16.21
N LEU A 272 -4.25 -3.94 -16.48
CA LEU A 272 -4.19 -5.00 -15.47
C LEU A 272 -3.15 -6.03 -15.88
N LYS A 273 -2.25 -6.38 -14.95
CA LYS A 273 -1.36 -7.53 -15.08
C LYS A 273 -1.50 -8.43 -13.85
N VAL A 274 -1.77 -9.71 -14.10
CA VAL A 274 -1.85 -10.74 -13.07
C VAL A 274 -0.74 -11.76 -13.37
N TYR A 275 0.26 -11.81 -12.49
CA TYR A 275 1.45 -12.65 -12.67
C TYR A 275 1.17 -14.06 -12.19
N GLN A 276 1.47 -15.03 -13.04
CA GLN A 276 1.31 -16.44 -12.72
C GLN A 276 2.35 -16.88 -11.69
N HIS A 277 1.93 -17.76 -10.80
CA HIS A 277 2.79 -18.33 -9.77
C HIS A 277 3.46 -17.27 -8.89
N MET A 278 2.71 -16.19 -8.57
CA MET A 278 3.12 -15.18 -7.60
C MET A 278 2.03 -14.98 -6.55
N ARG A 279 2.43 -14.76 -5.31
CA ARG A 279 1.56 -14.43 -4.18
C ARG A 279 1.48 -12.92 -3.97
N HIS A 280 1.37 -12.49 -2.72
CA HIS A 280 1.06 -11.10 -2.37
C HIS A 280 2.21 -10.11 -2.66
N GLU A 281 3.45 -10.50 -2.33
CA GLU A 281 4.63 -9.66 -2.46
C GLU A 281 5.35 -9.88 -3.80
N ILE A 282 4.71 -9.52 -4.91
CA ILE A 282 5.21 -9.77 -6.27
C ILE A 282 6.58 -9.14 -6.56
N LEU A 283 6.97 -8.09 -5.84
CA LEU A 283 8.30 -7.46 -5.94
C LEU A 283 9.39 -8.25 -5.21
N ASN A 284 9.02 -9.25 -4.43
CA ASN A 284 9.93 -10.08 -3.63
C ASN A 284 9.89 -11.55 -4.05
N GLU A 285 9.16 -11.88 -5.11
CA GLU A 285 9.16 -13.22 -5.72
C GLU A 285 10.47 -13.48 -6.47
N VAL A 286 10.75 -14.74 -6.80
CA VAL A 286 11.97 -15.13 -7.53
C VAL A 286 12.05 -14.37 -8.86
N ASP A 287 10.93 -14.34 -9.61
CA ASP A 287 10.83 -13.71 -10.92
C ASP A 287 10.40 -12.23 -10.86
N SER A 288 10.65 -11.53 -9.74
CA SER A 288 10.24 -10.13 -9.51
C SER A 288 10.77 -9.15 -10.56
N ASN A 289 11.84 -9.49 -11.29
CA ASN A 289 12.35 -8.66 -12.38
C ASN A 289 11.30 -8.40 -13.47
N ILE A 290 10.44 -9.38 -13.79
CA ILE A 290 9.35 -9.24 -14.77
C ILE A 290 8.39 -8.13 -14.30
N VAL A 291 8.09 -8.09 -13.00
CA VAL A 291 7.21 -7.08 -12.39
C VAL A 291 7.85 -5.70 -12.47
N MET A 292 9.16 -5.60 -12.15
CA MET A 292 9.90 -4.34 -12.22
C MET A 292 9.99 -3.81 -13.66
N ASP A 293 10.21 -4.68 -14.65
CA ASP A 293 10.24 -4.32 -16.07
C ASP A 293 8.89 -3.79 -16.55
N ASP A 294 7.80 -4.38 -16.11
CA ASP A 294 6.45 -3.93 -16.40
C ASP A 294 6.13 -2.57 -15.77
N ILE A 295 6.58 -2.34 -14.53
CA ILE A 295 6.49 -1.03 -13.87
C ILE A 295 7.25 0.01 -14.70
N VAL A 296 8.51 -0.25 -15.05
CA VAL A 296 9.33 0.64 -15.88
C VAL A 296 8.66 0.93 -17.22
N THR A 297 8.13 -0.10 -17.88
CA THR A 297 7.41 0.03 -19.15
C THR A 297 6.19 0.96 -19.01
N PHE A 298 5.39 0.80 -17.96
CA PHE A 298 4.23 1.67 -17.70
C PHE A 298 4.65 3.11 -17.40
N LEU A 299 5.71 3.29 -16.61
CA LEU A 299 6.19 4.63 -16.26
C LEU A 299 6.78 5.38 -17.47
N ASN A 300 7.35 4.67 -18.45
CA ASN A 300 7.95 5.24 -19.66
C ASN A 300 6.92 5.64 -20.75
N LYS A 301 5.68 5.14 -20.72
CA LYS A 301 4.59 5.58 -21.62
C LYS A 301 4.22 7.03 -21.38
#